data_dac65eec2db9db0954d0a3a312228d9c
#
_entry.id   dac65eec2db9db0954d0a3a312228d9c
#
_cell.length_a   1.000
_cell.length_b   1.000
_cell.length_c   1.000
_cell.angle_alpha   90.00
_cell.angle_beta   90.00
_cell.angle_gamma   90.00
#
_symmetry.space_group_name_H-M   'P 1'
#
loop_
_entity.id
_entity.type
_entity.pdbx_description
1 polymer ?
#
loop_
_entity_poly.entity_id
_entity_poly.type
_entity_poly.pdbx_seq_one_letter_code
_entity_poly.pdbx_strand_id
1 'polypeptide(L)' 'MRRTDRLFDLLQILRDGKLHTAQQMAETLGVSVRTIYRDMETLQLS' A
#
# COMPACT_ATOMS: atom_id res chain seq x y z
N MET A 1 -1.91 -10.04 -9.19
CA MET A 1 -1.16 -9.88 -7.92
C MET A 1 -2.01 -10.40 -6.77
N ARG A 2 -1.45 -11.25 -5.96
CA ARG A 2 -2.15 -11.78 -4.81
C ARG A 2 -2.19 -10.75 -3.69
N ARG A 3 -3.20 -10.85 -2.82
CA ARG A 3 -3.34 -9.91 -1.70
C ARG A 3 -2.08 -9.89 -0.82
N THR A 4 -1.53 -11.06 -0.51
CA THR A 4 -0.31 -11.15 0.30
C THR A 4 0.87 -10.45 -0.37
N ASP A 5 1.03 -10.64 -1.68
CA ASP A 5 2.09 -9.99 -2.44
C ASP A 5 1.91 -8.48 -2.43
N ARG A 6 0.67 -8.00 -2.54
CA ARG A 6 0.39 -6.56 -2.51
C ARG A 6 0.72 -5.98 -1.15
N LEU A 7 0.35 -6.67 -0.05
CA LEU A 7 0.66 -6.20 1.29
C LEU A 7 2.17 -6.10 1.50
N PHE A 8 2.92 -7.08 1.01
CA PHE A 8 4.36 -7.06 1.09
C PHE A 8 4.95 -5.89 0.32
N ASP A 9 4.46 -5.68 -0.91
CA ASP A 9 4.93 -4.57 -1.74
C ASP A 9 4.62 -3.23 -1.09
N LEU A 10 3.45 -3.09 -0.46
CA LEU A 10 3.09 -1.88 0.24
C LEU A 10 4.08 -1.59 1.37
N LEU A 11 4.44 -2.62 2.14
CA LEU A 11 5.43 -2.47 3.21
C LEU A 11 6.78 -2.03 2.65
N GLN A 12 7.19 -2.58 1.51
CA GLN A 12 8.45 -2.19 0.88
C GLN A 12 8.46 -0.72 0.50
N ILE A 13 7.35 -0.23 -0.05
CA ILE A 13 7.22 1.19 -0.40
C ILE A 13 7.37 2.06 0.85
N LEU A 14 6.70 1.67 1.93
CA LEU A 14 6.69 2.47 3.15
C LEU A 14 8.04 2.46 3.88
N ARG A 15 8.91 1.52 3.57
CA ARG A 15 10.21 1.40 4.23
C ARG A 15 11.26 2.35 3.68
N ASP A 16 11.01 3.03 2.58
CA ASP A 16 12.02 3.92 1.99
C ASP A 16 12.20 5.24 2.75
N GLY A 17 11.37 5.49 3.75
CA GLY A 17 11.47 6.69 4.58
C GLY A 17 10.94 7.96 3.92
N LYS A 18 10.31 7.84 2.75
CA LYS A 18 9.75 8.98 2.04
C LYS A 18 8.24 9.07 2.28
N LEU A 19 7.69 10.25 2.03
CA LEU A 19 6.26 10.45 2.09
C LEU A 19 5.60 9.92 0.81
N HIS A 20 4.56 9.11 0.98
CA HIS A 20 3.79 8.57 -0.13
C HIS A 20 2.32 8.85 0.09
N THR A 21 1.63 9.29 -0.96
CA THR A 21 0.18 9.43 -0.89
C THR A 21 -0.47 8.09 -1.20
N ALA A 22 -1.69 7.88 -0.68
CA ALA A 22 -2.44 6.68 -1.00
C ALA A 22 -2.67 6.56 -2.51
N GLN A 23 -2.87 7.69 -3.18
CA GLN A 23 -3.08 7.70 -4.63
C GLN A 23 -1.83 7.22 -5.37
N GLN A 24 -0.65 7.69 -4.97
CA GLN A 24 0.60 7.25 -5.59
C GLN A 24 0.82 5.76 -5.40
N MET A 25 0.57 5.27 -4.20
CA MET A 25 0.72 3.85 -3.91
C MET A 25 -0.28 3.00 -4.69
N ALA A 26 -1.52 3.50 -4.80
CA ALA A 26 -2.54 2.82 -5.58
C ALA A 26 -2.13 2.69 -7.05
N GLU A 27 -1.60 3.77 -7.63
CA GLU A 27 -1.14 3.75 -9.02
C GLU A 27 0.03 2.78 -9.20
N THR A 28 0.99 2.81 -8.28
CA THR A 28 2.15 1.93 -8.34
C THR A 28 1.76 0.46 -8.27
N LEU A 29 0.79 0.13 -7.42
CA LEU A 29 0.37 -1.26 -7.21
C LEU A 29 -0.78 -1.68 -8.12
N GLY A 30 -1.35 -0.75 -8.89
CA GLY A 30 -2.43 -1.06 -9.82
C GLY A 30 -3.75 -1.39 -9.12
N VAL A 31 -4.03 -0.74 -8.01
CA VAL A 31 -5.26 -0.95 -7.24
C VAL A 31 -5.94 0.40 -6.95
N SER A 32 -7.13 0.36 -6.36
CA SER A 32 -7.83 1.58 -5.99
C SER A 32 -7.28 2.17 -4.69
N VAL A 33 -7.50 3.46 -4.49
CA VAL A 33 -7.14 4.13 -3.24
C VAL A 33 -7.82 3.47 -2.05
N ARG A 34 -9.09 3.07 -2.24
CA ARG A 34 -9.84 2.36 -1.20
C ARG A 34 -9.12 1.09 -0.77
N THR A 35 -8.57 0.35 -1.74
CA THR A 35 -7.82 -0.86 -1.44
C THR A 35 -6.58 -0.56 -0.61
N ILE A 36 -5.90 0.56 -0.92
CA ILE A 36 -4.73 0.97 -0.13
C ILE A 36 -5.13 1.22 1.32
N TYR A 37 -6.21 1.95 1.57
CA TYR A 37 -6.65 2.22 2.94
C TYR A 37 -7.02 0.93 3.67
N ARG A 38 -7.68 0.00 2.99
CA ARG A 38 -8.02 -1.29 3.58
C ARG A 38 -6.78 -2.10 3.92
N ASP A 39 -5.78 -2.07 3.04
CA ASP A 39 -4.53 -2.78 3.26
C ASP A 39 -3.76 -2.17 4.44
N MET A 40 -3.78 -0.86 4.56
CA MET A 40 -3.14 -0.19 5.69
C MET A 40 -3.81 -0.59 7.01
N GLU A 41 -5.13 -0.69 7.02
CA GLU A 41 -5.85 -1.19 8.19
C GLU A 41 -5.43 -2.63 8.52
N THR A 42 -5.36 -3.48 7.51
CA THR A 42 -4.96 -4.88 7.68
C THR A 42 -3.57 -4.97 8.31
N LEU A 43 -2.66 -4.09 7.90
CA LEU A 43 -1.30 -4.04 8.43
C LEU A 43 -1.21 -3.20 9.71
N GLN A 44 -2.31 -2.58 10.12
CA GLN A 44 -2.38 -1.71 11.30
C GLN A 44 -1.43 -0.53 11.20
N LEU A 45 -1.30 0.03 10.01
CA LEU A 45 -0.48 1.21 9.74
C LEU A 45 -1.39 2.44 9.77
N SER A 46 -1.45 3.14 10.85
CA SER A 46 -2.30 4.32 10.97
C SER A 46 -1.49 5.55 11.34
#